data_bc7e3abebc2b6a02437493a51c5317fd
#
_entry.id   bc7e3abebc2b6a02437493a51c5317fd
#
_cell.length_a   1.000
_cell.length_b   1.000
_cell.length_c   1.000
_cell.angle_alpha   90.00
_cell.angle_beta   90.00
_cell.angle_gamma   90.00
#
_symmetry.space_group_name_H-M   'P 1'
#
loop_
_entity.id
_entity.type
_entity.pdbx_description
1 polymer ?
#
loop_
_entity_poly.entity_id
_entity_poly.type
_entity_poly.pdbx_seq_one_letter_code
_entity_poly.pdbx_strand_id
1 'polypeptide(L)'
;MAMDYRNIISELVDEKKQVYAEMSDAIWGFAEPRFQEFESSKIQQEYLASRGFAIKADLAGEETAFIAEYGSGKPILAFLGEFDALSSLQQEADQTERILIEGKTNGHGCHHHLLGTSAVAAVDALKAYMEENQLPGTIRYYGCPAEENAGGKAYLVRDGYFNDCDAAITWHPATSNKTSADDGYLANFRVFFTFHGISSHAAGAPELGRSALDAVEIMDIGVNFMREHMIDAARIHGAITNSGGIAPNVIPSEAQVLYAIRAPKVTQVKKLYERMCDIAQGAALITGTTVDIRQVAAYSNVIRNETLEDVMDAHLRHFVPIGYTEEEKAYAAKFKEVITELDKEGLKNAISRIASKDEKQAVMDMSLFDFVIDKNANTGGGGSTDVGDVSWVVPTGQVSVVTCAAGTAFHSWQCVAQGKSSIAHKGMIAAAKIMACTGVDLLTKPELLESAKKDWVENLEGETYPNPLPADVKPAIW
;
A
#
# COMPACT_ATOMS: atom_id res chain seq x y z
N MET A 1 -31.59 23.79 -15.08
CA MET A 1 -30.18 23.49 -15.26
C MET A 1 -30.00 22.03 -14.88
N ALA A 2 -29.32 21.22 -15.69
CA ALA A 2 -28.98 19.88 -15.30
C ALA A 2 -28.10 19.94 -14.01
N MET A 3 -28.36 19.07 -13.06
CA MET A 3 -27.56 19.00 -11.84
C MET A 3 -26.13 18.60 -12.22
N ASP A 4 -25.12 19.20 -11.62
CA ASP A 4 -23.71 18.78 -11.81
C ASP A 4 -23.60 17.33 -11.34
N TYR A 5 -23.04 16.45 -12.17
CA TYR A 5 -22.89 15.02 -11.83
C TYR A 5 -22.11 14.79 -10.52
N ARG A 6 -21.24 15.70 -10.12
CA ARG A 6 -20.52 15.65 -8.84
C ARG A 6 -21.48 15.70 -7.65
N ASN A 7 -22.55 16.51 -7.76
CA ASN A 7 -23.57 16.57 -6.71
C ASN A 7 -24.38 15.27 -6.67
N ILE A 8 -24.72 14.70 -7.83
CA ILE A 8 -25.44 13.42 -7.91
C ILE A 8 -24.58 12.31 -7.27
N ILE A 9 -23.32 12.20 -7.64
CA ILE A 9 -22.38 11.23 -7.03
C ILE A 9 -22.26 11.47 -5.52
N SER A 10 -22.16 12.74 -5.10
CA SER A 10 -22.10 13.07 -3.67
C SER A 10 -23.34 12.57 -2.92
N GLU A 11 -24.53 12.79 -3.45
CA GLU A 11 -25.79 12.32 -2.86
C GLU A 11 -25.85 10.80 -2.79
N LEU A 12 -25.47 10.09 -3.88
CA LEU A 12 -25.45 8.63 -3.94
C LEU A 12 -24.51 8.00 -2.89
N VAL A 13 -23.34 8.61 -2.66
CA VAL A 13 -22.40 8.15 -1.62
C VAL A 13 -22.92 8.50 -0.23
N ASP A 14 -23.41 9.73 -0.02
CA ASP A 14 -23.88 10.21 1.29
C ASP A 14 -25.12 9.46 1.79
N GLU A 15 -25.99 9.02 0.89
CA GLU A 15 -27.19 8.20 1.23
C GLU A 15 -26.82 6.91 1.97
N LYS A 16 -25.66 6.33 1.67
CA LYS A 16 -25.22 5.05 2.25
C LYS A 16 -24.00 5.19 3.16
N LYS A 17 -23.59 6.41 3.51
CA LYS A 17 -22.37 6.65 4.30
C LYS A 17 -22.32 5.86 5.61
N GLN A 18 -23.47 5.62 6.25
CA GLN A 18 -23.54 4.83 7.48
C GLN A 18 -23.21 3.35 7.23
N VAL A 19 -23.69 2.78 6.12
CA VAL A 19 -23.41 1.39 5.73
C VAL A 19 -21.90 1.22 5.45
N TYR A 20 -21.30 2.19 4.79
CA TYR A 20 -19.86 2.16 4.53
C TYR A 20 -19.04 2.34 5.82
N ALA A 21 -19.46 3.21 6.74
CA ALA A 21 -18.83 3.35 8.03
C ALA A 21 -18.88 2.03 8.84
N GLU A 22 -20.05 1.37 8.89
CA GLU A 22 -20.22 0.09 9.56
C GLU A 22 -19.38 -1.03 8.93
N MET A 23 -19.27 -1.09 7.60
CA MET A 23 -18.39 -2.04 6.90
C MET A 23 -16.92 -1.79 7.26
N SER A 24 -16.47 -0.55 7.18
CA SER A 24 -15.12 -0.14 7.54
C SER A 24 -14.80 -0.48 8.99
N ASP A 25 -15.71 -0.19 9.91
CA ASP A 25 -15.56 -0.50 11.34
C ASP A 25 -15.50 -2.00 11.63
N ALA A 26 -16.23 -2.81 10.85
CA ALA A 26 -16.17 -4.26 10.94
C ALA A 26 -14.80 -4.79 10.50
N ILE A 27 -14.30 -4.33 9.34
CA ILE A 27 -12.96 -4.67 8.82
C ILE A 27 -11.87 -4.23 9.81
N TRP A 28 -11.98 -3.02 10.38
CA TRP A 28 -11.09 -2.57 11.44
C TRP A 28 -11.08 -3.52 12.64
N GLY A 29 -12.25 -4.05 13.00
CA GLY A 29 -12.41 -5.00 14.09
C GLY A 29 -11.84 -6.39 13.79
N PHE A 30 -11.89 -6.86 12.54
CA PHE A 30 -11.28 -8.13 12.12
C PHE A 30 -9.76 -8.06 12.19
N ALA A 31 -9.17 -6.98 11.69
CA ALA A 31 -7.73 -6.72 11.69
C ALA A 31 -6.91 -7.93 11.21
N GLU A 32 -7.32 -8.50 10.08
CA GLU A 32 -6.73 -9.69 9.48
C GLU A 32 -5.46 -9.33 8.71
N PRO A 33 -4.34 -10.02 8.96
CA PRO A 33 -3.09 -9.73 8.26
C PRO A 33 -3.05 -10.42 6.89
N ARG A 34 -2.07 -10.06 6.08
CA ARG A 34 -1.82 -10.56 4.72
C ARG A 34 -2.24 -12.00 4.46
N PHE A 35 -2.95 -12.24 3.37
CA PHE A 35 -3.48 -13.54 2.91
C PHE A 35 -4.37 -14.28 3.93
N GLN A 36 -4.81 -13.61 4.99
CA GLN A 36 -5.72 -14.12 6.00
C GLN A 36 -6.95 -13.21 6.16
N GLU A 37 -7.19 -12.32 5.22
CA GLU A 37 -8.24 -11.31 5.23
C GLU A 37 -9.61 -11.91 4.82
N PHE A 38 -9.98 -13.05 5.38
CA PHE A 38 -11.17 -13.81 4.96
C PHE A 38 -12.48 -13.09 5.24
N GLU A 39 -12.67 -12.58 6.45
CA GLU A 39 -13.91 -11.87 6.81
C GLU A 39 -13.95 -10.48 6.16
N SER A 40 -12.80 -9.82 6.04
CA SER A 40 -12.67 -8.53 5.37
C SER A 40 -12.97 -8.62 3.87
N SER A 41 -12.50 -9.66 3.21
CA SER A 41 -12.83 -9.95 1.81
C SER A 41 -14.31 -10.32 1.64
N LYS A 42 -14.82 -11.19 2.49
CA LYS A 42 -16.18 -11.70 2.44
C LYS A 42 -17.24 -10.60 2.58
N ILE A 43 -17.10 -9.71 3.57
CA ILE A 43 -18.09 -8.63 3.80
C ILE A 43 -18.20 -7.72 2.57
N GLN A 44 -17.09 -7.43 1.90
CA GLN A 44 -17.05 -6.63 0.68
C GLN A 44 -17.66 -7.39 -0.50
N GLN A 45 -17.35 -8.69 -0.68
CA GLN A 45 -17.93 -9.54 -1.72
C GLN A 45 -19.45 -9.65 -1.57
N GLU A 46 -19.93 -9.93 -0.36
CA GLU A 46 -21.36 -10.06 -0.07
C GLU A 46 -22.11 -8.75 -0.35
N TYR A 47 -21.53 -7.61 0.06
CA TYR A 47 -22.11 -6.31 -0.23
C TYR A 47 -22.20 -6.05 -1.73
N LEU A 48 -21.10 -6.18 -2.48
CA LEU A 48 -21.06 -5.92 -3.92
C LEU A 48 -21.96 -6.91 -4.70
N ALA A 49 -22.01 -8.18 -4.31
CA ALA A 49 -22.95 -9.15 -4.87
C ALA A 49 -24.41 -8.71 -4.65
N SER A 50 -24.75 -8.23 -3.45
CA SER A 50 -26.10 -7.71 -3.15
C SER A 50 -26.45 -6.48 -3.98
N ARG A 51 -25.44 -5.74 -4.44
CA ARG A 51 -25.58 -4.58 -5.33
C ARG A 51 -25.60 -4.97 -6.83
N GLY A 52 -25.52 -6.27 -7.15
CA GLY A 52 -25.61 -6.78 -8.51
C GLY A 52 -24.31 -6.83 -9.29
N PHE A 53 -23.17 -6.76 -8.60
CA PHE A 53 -21.87 -7.06 -9.22
C PHE A 53 -21.67 -8.56 -9.36
N ALA A 54 -21.03 -8.98 -10.46
CA ALA A 54 -20.58 -10.34 -10.65
C ALA A 54 -19.25 -10.56 -9.92
N ILE A 55 -19.20 -11.52 -9.01
CA ILE A 55 -18.01 -11.80 -8.19
C ILE A 55 -17.18 -12.92 -8.82
N LYS A 56 -15.86 -12.69 -8.93
CA LYS A 56 -14.84 -13.69 -9.25
C LYS A 56 -13.81 -13.69 -8.14
N ALA A 57 -13.71 -14.74 -7.37
CA ALA A 57 -12.81 -14.90 -6.23
C ALA A 57 -11.66 -15.86 -6.52
N ASP A 58 -10.76 -16.04 -5.53
CA ASP A 58 -9.60 -16.94 -5.57
C ASP A 58 -8.66 -16.64 -6.75
N LEU A 59 -8.17 -15.40 -6.83
CA LEU A 59 -7.37 -14.92 -7.94
C LEU A 59 -5.88 -15.13 -7.69
N ALA A 60 -5.12 -15.53 -8.70
CA ALA A 60 -3.66 -15.67 -8.66
C ALA A 60 -3.12 -16.58 -7.52
N GLY A 61 -3.96 -17.44 -6.95
CA GLY A 61 -3.65 -18.26 -5.77
C GLY A 61 -3.80 -17.52 -4.44
N GLU A 62 -4.39 -16.35 -4.44
CA GLU A 62 -4.76 -15.58 -3.25
C GLU A 62 -6.24 -15.81 -2.94
N GLU A 63 -6.53 -16.59 -1.89
CA GLU A 63 -7.91 -16.98 -1.53
C GLU A 63 -8.78 -15.77 -1.16
N THR A 64 -8.16 -14.67 -0.71
CA THR A 64 -8.85 -13.46 -0.28
C THR A 64 -8.95 -12.38 -1.37
N ALA A 65 -8.28 -12.59 -2.53
CA ALA A 65 -8.38 -11.69 -3.67
C ALA A 65 -9.64 -11.96 -4.50
N PHE A 66 -10.28 -10.88 -4.98
CA PHE A 66 -11.48 -11.00 -5.81
C PHE A 66 -11.67 -9.81 -6.75
N ILE A 67 -12.46 -10.02 -7.80
CA ILE A 67 -12.98 -8.96 -8.66
C ILE A 67 -14.50 -8.95 -8.55
N ALA A 68 -15.07 -7.75 -8.40
CA ALA A 68 -16.49 -7.51 -8.55
C ALA A 68 -16.71 -6.64 -9.80
N GLU A 69 -17.40 -7.18 -10.80
CA GLU A 69 -17.59 -6.56 -12.10
C GLU A 69 -19.04 -6.17 -12.35
N TYR A 70 -19.23 -4.97 -12.93
CA TYR A 70 -20.53 -4.50 -13.41
C TYR A 70 -20.38 -3.79 -14.77
N GLY A 71 -21.42 -3.92 -15.60
CA GLY A 71 -21.48 -3.34 -16.94
C GLY A 71 -20.92 -4.26 -18.02
N SER A 72 -20.68 -3.74 -19.20
CA SER A 72 -20.11 -4.47 -20.32
C SER A 72 -19.49 -3.57 -21.37
N GLY A 73 -18.49 -4.09 -22.07
CA GLY A 73 -17.78 -3.35 -23.12
C GLY A 73 -16.72 -2.39 -22.55
N LYS A 74 -16.22 -1.53 -23.43
CA LYS A 74 -15.18 -0.55 -23.11
C LYS A 74 -15.79 0.82 -22.81
N PRO A 75 -15.09 1.66 -22.00
CA PRO A 75 -13.83 1.34 -21.32
C PRO A 75 -14.03 0.40 -20.13
N ILE A 76 -12.94 -0.27 -19.69
CA ILE A 76 -12.89 -1.07 -18.46
C ILE A 76 -12.06 -0.31 -17.43
N LEU A 77 -12.70 0.12 -16.36
CA LEU A 77 -12.08 0.87 -15.27
C LEU A 77 -11.89 -0.01 -14.04
N ALA A 78 -10.66 -0.08 -13.54
CA ALA A 78 -10.30 -0.79 -12.31
C ALA A 78 -10.31 0.16 -11.11
N PHE A 79 -10.93 -0.24 -10.00
CA PHE A 79 -10.89 0.44 -8.71
C PHE A 79 -10.20 -0.49 -7.71
N LEU A 80 -9.08 -0.06 -7.15
CA LEU A 80 -8.26 -0.90 -6.27
C LEU A 80 -8.65 -0.67 -4.82
N GLY A 81 -8.92 -1.73 -4.08
CA GLY A 81 -9.26 -1.69 -2.67
C GLY A 81 -8.36 -2.63 -1.86
N GLU A 82 -7.69 -2.11 -0.85
CA GLU A 82 -6.86 -2.83 0.10
C GLU A 82 -7.61 -3.00 1.42
N PHE A 83 -7.32 -4.06 2.18
CA PHE A 83 -8.03 -4.35 3.44
C PHE A 83 -7.22 -5.19 4.44
N ASP A 84 -5.91 -5.36 4.22
CA ASP A 84 -5.01 -6.06 5.13
C ASP A 84 -4.60 -5.19 6.31
N ALA A 85 -4.35 -5.84 7.47
CA ALA A 85 -3.90 -5.23 8.70
C ALA A 85 -2.43 -5.55 8.98
N LEU A 86 -1.81 -4.74 9.84
CA LEU A 86 -0.44 -4.89 10.30
C LEU A 86 -0.37 -5.69 11.58
N SER A 87 0.60 -6.61 11.63
CA SER A 87 0.88 -7.41 12.84
C SER A 87 1.41 -6.56 13.99
N SER A 88 1.08 -6.96 15.21
CA SER A 88 1.58 -6.33 16.47
C SER A 88 1.17 -4.87 16.68
N LEU A 89 0.12 -4.40 16.02
CA LEU A 89 -0.38 -3.02 16.11
C LEU A 89 -1.78 -2.91 16.73
N GLN A 90 -2.24 -3.92 17.48
CA GLN A 90 -3.51 -3.83 18.19
C GLN A 90 -3.60 -2.56 19.07
N GLN A 91 -4.75 -1.92 19.07
CA GLN A 91 -5.00 -0.70 19.82
C GLN A 91 -6.50 -0.47 19.96
N GLU A 92 -6.96 0.00 21.12
CA GLU A 92 -8.34 0.47 21.27
C GLU A 92 -8.59 1.76 20.48
N ALA A 93 -9.79 1.86 19.90
CA ALA A 93 -10.19 3.05 19.16
C ALA A 93 -10.34 4.27 20.09
N ASP A 94 -10.09 5.46 19.53
CA ASP A 94 -10.30 6.77 20.16
C ASP A 94 -9.49 7.03 21.45
N GLN A 95 -8.47 6.22 21.72
CA GLN A 95 -7.61 6.38 22.89
C GLN A 95 -6.31 7.11 22.51
N THR A 96 -5.96 8.12 23.30
CA THR A 96 -4.69 8.87 23.16
C THR A 96 -3.55 8.27 23.99
N GLU A 97 -3.77 7.09 24.54
CA GLU A 97 -2.79 6.24 25.22
C GLU A 97 -2.76 4.88 24.55
N ARG A 98 -1.64 4.17 24.67
CA ARG A 98 -1.55 2.82 24.13
C ARG A 98 -2.31 1.84 25.02
N ILE A 99 -3.48 1.40 24.55
CA ILE A 99 -4.32 0.41 25.22
C ILE A 99 -4.49 -0.80 24.30
N LEU A 100 -4.04 -1.96 24.78
CA LEU A 100 -4.11 -3.21 24.04
C LEU A 100 -5.47 -3.86 24.18
N ILE A 101 -5.99 -4.42 23.09
CA ILE A 101 -7.24 -5.20 23.09
C ILE A 101 -6.91 -6.65 23.41
N GLU A 102 -7.50 -7.20 24.48
CA GLU A 102 -7.30 -8.58 24.88
C GLU A 102 -7.72 -9.54 23.74
N GLY A 103 -6.87 -10.53 23.45
CA GLY A 103 -7.12 -11.53 22.40
C GLY A 103 -6.90 -11.04 20.97
N LYS A 104 -6.49 -9.78 20.76
CA LYS A 104 -6.08 -9.24 19.44
C LYS A 104 -4.56 -9.07 19.39
N THR A 105 -4.01 -9.06 18.18
CA THR A 105 -2.58 -8.80 17.96
C THR A 105 -2.34 -7.74 16.89
N ASN A 106 -3.23 -7.62 15.92
CA ASN A 106 -3.05 -6.81 14.72
C ASN A 106 -3.91 -5.55 14.75
N GLY A 107 -3.61 -4.58 13.89
CA GLY A 107 -4.39 -3.36 13.74
C GLY A 107 -4.15 -2.67 12.41
N HIS A 108 -5.14 -1.92 11.94
CA HIS A 108 -5.09 -1.18 10.69
C HIS A 108 -4.25 0.11 10.84
N GLY A 109 -2.92 -0.06 10.94
CA GLY A 109 -1.96 1.05 11.08
C GLY A 109 -1.71 1.82 9.78
N CYS A 110 -2.28 1.38 8.66
CA CYS A 110 -2.28 2.08 7.38
C CYS A 110 -3.69 2.45 6.89
N HIS A 111 -4.71 2.20 7.72
CA HIS A 111 -6.12 2.49 7.43
C HIS A 111 -6.67 1.77 6.18
N HIS A 112 -6.16 0.59 5.80
CA HIS A 112 -6.66 -0.16 4.63
C HIS A 112 -8.14 -0.56 4.76
N HIS A 113 -8.69 -0.69 5.97
CA HIS A 113 -10.14 -0.84 6.19
C HIS A 113 -10.96 0.30 5.57
N LEU A 114 -10.44 1.54 5.62
CA LEU A 114 -11.05 2.70 4.93
C LEU A 114 -10.80 2.63 3.43
N LEU A 115 -9.59 2.20 3.02
CA LEU A 115 -9.18 2.18 1.62
C LEU A 115 -10.08 1.26 0.79
N GLY A 116 -10.23 0.01 1.20
CA GLY A 116 -11.11 -0.94 0.53
C GLY A 116 -12.56 -0.51 0.52
N THR A 117 -13.08 -0.09 1.69
CA THR A 117 -14.47 0.35 1.81
C THR A 117 -14.79 1.59 0.96
N SER A 118 -13.87 2.55 0.86
CA SER A 118 -14.03 3.73 -0.01
C SER A 118 -14.13 3.33 -1.48
N ALA A 119 -13.31 2.40 -1.94
CA ALA A 119 -13.36 1.90 -3.31
C ALA A 119 -14.67 1.13 -3.59
N VAL A 120 -15.19 0.36 -2.60
CA VAL A 120 -16.54 -0.25 -2.66
C VAL A 120 -17.61 0.82 -2.80
N ALA A 121 -17.56 1.88 -1.99
CA ALA A 121 -18.51 2.99 -2.05
C ALA A 121 -18.46 3.73 -3.40
N ALA A 122 -17.26 3.91 -3.95
CA ALA A 122 -17.05 4.56 -5.24
C ALA A 122 -17.71 3.76 -6.39
N VAL A 123 -17.48 2.45 -6.45
CA VAL A 123 -18.07 1.61 -7.54
C VAL A 123 -19.58 1.44 -7.37
N ASP A 124 -20.10 1.39 -6.13
CA ASP A 124 -21.55 1.32 -5.89
C ASP A 124 -22.27 2.60 -6.33
N ALA A 125 -21.71 3.78 -6.03
CA ALA A 125 -22.26 5.06 -6.49
C ALA A 125 -22.12 5.22 -8.01
N LEU A 126 -20.98 4.85 -8.58
CA LEU A 126 -20.74 4.93 -10.02
C LEU A 126 -21.69 3.99 -10.79
N LYS A 127 -21.90 2.76 -10.29
CA LYS A 127 -22.89 1.85 -10.85
C LYS A 127 -24.29 2.47 -10.90
N ALA A 128 -24.76 3.04 -9.79
CA ALA A 128 -26.07 3.68 -9.74
C ALA A 128 -26.18 4.84 -10.76
N TYR A 129 -25.12 5.65 -10.88
CA TYR A 129 -25.04 6.71 -11.87
C TYR A 129 -25.04 6.17 -13.31
N MET A 130 -24.31 5.08 -13.59
CA MET A 130 -24.31 4.43 -14.91
C MET A 130 -25.68 3.90 -15.29
N GLU A 131 -26.41 3.28 -14.35
CA GLU A 131 -27.77 2.76 -14.57
C GLU A 131 -28.75 3.88 -14.92
N GLU A 132 -28.74 4.97 -14.15
CA GLU A 132 -29.66 6.11 -14.34
C GLU A 132 -29.39 6.80 -15.69
N ASN A 133 -28.12 6.94 -16.07
CA ASN A 133 -27.71 7.65 -17.29
C ASN A 133 -27.45 6.74 -18.49
N GLN A 134 -27.68 5.41 -18.34
CA GLN A 134 -27.46 4.40 -19.39
C GLN A 134 -26.05 4.47 -20.01
N LEU A 135 -25.03 4.71 -19.17
CA LEU A 135 -23.66 4.82 -19.61
C LEU A 135 -23.08 3.44 -19.95
N PRO A 136 -22.44 3.29 -21.12
CA PRO A 136 -21.72 2.07 -21.47
C PRO A 136 -20.38 1.98 -20.72
N GLY A 137 -19.80 0.79 -20.68
CA GLY A 137 -18.50 0.52 -20.09
C GLY A 137 -18.58 -0.52 -18.98
N THR A 138 -17.44 -0.90 -18.48
CA THR A 138 -17.29 -1.88 -17.39
C THR A 138 -16.54 -1.24 -16.23
N ILE A 139 -17.04 -1.43 -15.02
CA ILE A 139 -16.34 -1.06 -13.80
C ILE A 139 -16.03 -2.32 -13.00
N ARG A 140 -14.80 -2.41 -12.51
CA ARG A 140 -14.31 -3.52 -11.68
C ARG A 140 -13.75 -3.01 -10.37
N TYR A 141 -14.27 -3.50 -9.28
CA TYR A 141 -13.59 -3.43 -8.00
C TYR A 141 -12.62 -4.60 -7.90
N TYR A 142 -11.38 -4.32 -7.56
CA TYR A 142 -10.35 -5.31 -7.26
C TYR A 142 -10.12 -5.32 -5.76
N GLY A 143 -10.55 -6.37 -5.08
CA GLY A 143 -10.19 -6.63 -3.70
C GLY A 143 -8.77 -7.17 -3.64
N CYS A 144 -7.85 -6.35 -3.16
CA CYS A 144 -6.42 -6.57 -3.19
C CYS A 144 -5.90 -6.85 -1.78
N PRO A 145 -5.66 -8.11 -1.40
CA PRO A 145 -5.08 -8.45 -0.10
C PRO A 145 -3.58 -8.18 -0.05
N ALA A 146 -3.01 -8.23 1.16
CA ALA A 146 -1.59 -8.40 1.44
C ALA A 146 -0.66 -7.30 0.86
N GLU A 147 -1.12 -6.05 0.76
CA GLU A 147 -0.29 -4.94 0.31
C GLU A 147 0.94 -4.76 1.20
N GLU A 148 0.77 -4.77 2.52
CA GLU A 148 1.76 -4.36 3.53
C GLU A 148 3.04 -5.20 3.53
N ASN A 149 2.95 -6.46 3.24
CA ASN A 149 4.10 -7.34 3.44
C ASN A 149 4.40 -8.29 2.28
N ALA A 150 3.48 -8.48 1.34
CA ALA A 150 3.64 -9.48 0.28
C ALA A 150 3.49 -8.93 -1.13
N GLY A 151 2.80 -7.79 -1.32
CA GLY A 151 2.56 -7.21 -2.63
C GLY A 151 1.56 -8.03 -3.44
N GLY A 152 0.34 -8.21 -2.90
CA GLY A 152 -0.71 -9.03 -3.52
C GLY A 152 -1.02 -8.63 -4.95
N LYS A 153 -1.07 -7.33 -5.27
CA LYS A 153 -1.32 -6.86 -6.64
C LYS A 153 -0.28 -7.34 -7.65
N ALA A 154 0.97 -7.57 -7.22
CA ALA A 154 2.01 -8.09 -8.13
C ALA A 154 1.68 -9.51 -8.63
N TYR A 155 1.01 -10.35 -7.83
CA TYR A 155 0.52 -11.67 -8.28
C TYR A 155 -0.63 -11.52 -9.28
N LEU A 156 -1.58 -10.60 -9.01
CA LEU A 156 -2.69 -10.32 -9.93
C LEU A 156 -2.19 -9.79 -11.29
N VAL A 157 -1.19 -8.89 -11.26
CA VAL A 157 -0.55 -8.36 -12.48
C VAL A 157 0.18 -9.46 -13.25
N ARG A 158 0.99 -10.26 -12.53
CA ARG A 158 1.72 -11.40 -13.12
C ARG A 158 0.79 -12.34 -13.88
N ASP A 159 -0.36 -12.64 -13.31
CA ASP A 159 -1.35 -13.58 -13.87
C ASP A 159 -2.33 -12.90 -14.85
N GLY A 160 -2.12 -11.61 -15.18
CA GLY A 160 -2.79 -10.90 -16.27
C GLY A 160 -4.17 -10.34 -15.97
N TYR A 161 -4.57 -10.23 -14.70
CA TYR A 161 -5.91 -9.75 -14.32
C TYR A 161 -6.18 -8.28 -14.66
N PHE A 162 -5.16 -7.49 -14.99
CA PHE A 162 -5.28 -6.09 -15.40
C PHE A 162 -5.10 -5.85 -16.90
N ASN A 163 -4.76 -6.87 -17.69
CA ASN A 163 -4.33 -6.71 -19.09
C ASN A 163 -5.38 -6.10 -20.03
N ASP A 164 -6.65 -6.18 -19.67
CA ASP A 164 -7.76 -5.64 -20.46
C ASP A 164 -8.33 -4.33 -19.91
N CYS A 165 -7.81 -3.81 -18.79
CA CYS A 165 -8.21 -2.55 -18.20
C CYS A 165 -7.69 -1.36 -19.01
N ASP A 166 -8.47 -0.27 -19.07
CA ASP A 166 -8.10 0.97 -19.75
C ASP A 166 -7.51 2.02 -18.79
N ALA A 167 -7.93 2.00 -17.51
CA ALA A 167 -7.35 2.79 -16.44
C ALA A 167 -7.58 2.11 -15.08
N ALA A 168 -6.71 2.39 -14.11
CA ALA A 168 -6.88 2.03 -12.71
C ALA A 168 -6.93 3.28 -11.83
N ILE A 169 -7.78 3.24 -10.81
CA ILE A 169 -8.07 4.34 -9.90
C ILE A 169 -7.94 3.80 -8.47
N THR A 170 -7.18 4.50 -7.65
CA THR A 170 -7.05 4.19 -6.23
C THR A 170 -6.92 5.44 -5.39
N TRP A 171 -6.90 5.27 -4.09
CA TRP A 171 -6.59 6.32 -3.13
C TRP A 171 -5.75 5.77 -1.98
N HIS A 172 -5.19 6.64 -1.16
CA HIS A 172 -4.52 6.23 0.06
C HIS A 172 -4.90 7.13 1.23
N PRO A 173 -5.25 6.58 2.40
CA PRO A 173 -5.40 7.31 3.64
C PRO A 173 -4.11 8.09 3.98
N ALA A 174 -4.25 9.32 4.47
CA ALA A 174 -3.10 10.18 4.72
C ALA A 174 -3.36 11.19 5.85
N THR A 175 -2.35 11.98 6.18
CA THR A 175 -2.46 13.18 7.03
C THR A 175 -2.62 14.46 6.22
N SER A 176 -2.71 14.36 4.89
CA SER A 176 -2.85 15.49 3.97
C SER A 176 -3.65 15.11 2.73
N ASN A 177 -4.23 16.11 2.05
CA ASN A 177 -4.95 15.92 0.79
C ASN A 177 -4.04 16.29 -0.38
N LYS A 178 -3.72 15.33 -1.23
CA LYS A 178 -2.82 15.51 -2.36
C LYS A 178 -3.13 14.51 -3.47
N THR A 179 -2.93 14.91 -4.70
CA THR A 179 -2.93 14.01 -5.86
C THR A 179 -1.51 13.80 -6.32
N SER A 180 -1.02 12.61 -6.20
CA SER A 180 0.26 12.16 -6.78
C SER A 180 0.38 10.66 -6.60
N ALA A 181 0.58 9.94 -7.68
CA ALA A 181 0.89 8.53 -7.60
C ALA A 181 2.37 8.28 -7.30
N ASP A 182 3.25 9.24 -7.59
CA ASP A 182 4.70 9.12 -7.35
C ASP A 182 5.17 10.10 -6.28
N ASP A 183 4.96 9.74 -5.03
CA ASP A 183 5.58 10.42 -3.89
C ASP A 183 6.98 9.85 -3.54
N GLY A 184 7.71 9.33 -4.55
CA GLY A 184 9.01 8.71 -4.37
C GLY A 184 8.94 7.29 -3.85
N TYR A 185 7.91 6.54 -4.23
CA TYR A 185 7.80 5.12 -3.92
C TYR A 185 8.96 4.33 -4.52
N LEU A 186 9.61 3.54 -3.68
CA LEU A 186 10.74 2.72 -4.08
C LEU A 186 10.26 1.32 -4.47
N ALA A 187 10.83 0.77 -5.53
CA ALA A 187 10.76 -0.65 -5.77
C ALA A 187 11.45 -1.42 -4.62
N ASN A 188 10.94 -2.59 -4.27
CA ASN A 188 11.39 -3.35 -3.10
C ASN A 188 11.27 -4.85 -3.32
N PHE A 189 12.34 -5.60 -3.07
CA PHE A 189 12.29 -7.07 -2.99
C PHE A 189 12.53 -7.49 -1.55
N ARG A 190 11.80 -8.52 -1.11
CA ARG A 190 12.03 -9.20 0.16
C ARG A 190 12.47 -10.63 -0.11
N VAL A 191 13.62 -11.02 0.44
CA VAL A 191 14.29 -12.28 0.11
C VAL A 191 14.83 -12.93 1.37
N PHE A 192 14.46 -14.18 1.62
CA PHE A 192 15.11 -15.05 2.59
C PHE A 192 16.33 -15.71 1.98
N PHE A 193 17.42 -15.71 2.73
CA PHE A 193 18.61 -16.49 2.49
C PHE A 193 18.77 -17.47 3.66
N THR A 194 18.54 -18.76 3.39
CA THR A 194 18.62 -19.83 4.40
C THR A 194 19.85 -20.66 4.13
N PHE A 195 20.78 -20.62 5.07
CA PHE A 195 22.02 -21.40 4.99
C PHE A 195 21.85 -22.73 5.70
N HIS A 196 22.41 -23.79 5.13
CA HIS A 196 22.43 -25.15 5.66
C HIS A 196 23.84 -25.64 5.84
N GLY A 197 24.16 -26.00 7.06
CA GLY A 197 25.48 -26.47 7.51
C GLY A 197 25.43 -27.87 8.14
N ILE A 198 26.37 -28.15 9.02
CA ILE A 198 26.51 -29.43 9.72
C ILE A 198 26.69 -29.17 11.21
N SER A 199 25.78 -29.68 12.03
CA SER A 199 25.91 -29.61 13.49
C SER A 199 27.04 -30.48 14.00
N SER A 200 27.77 -29.97 14.99
CA SER A 200 28.78 -30.74 15.76
C SER A 200 28.92 -30.13 17.15
N HIS A 201 29.59 -30.88 18.05
CA HIS A 201 29.95 -30.38 19.37
C HIS A 201 31.09 -29.36 19.24
N ALA A 202 30.83 -28.10 19.51
CA ALA A 202 31.77 -27.00 19.24
C ALA A 202 33.13 -27.13 19.94
N ALA A 203 33.20 -27.80 21.09
CA ALA A 203 34.46 -28.05 21.82
C ALA A 203 35.03 -29.45 21.59
N GLY A 204 34.18 -30.45 21.34
CA GLY A 204 34.60 -31.85 21.26
C GLY A 204 35.01 -32.34 19.87
N ALA A 205 34.38 -31.78 18.83
CA ALA A 205 34.62 -32.16 17.43
C ALA A 205 34.28 -30.98 16.47
N PRO A 206 34.87 -29.78 16.66
CA PRO A 206 34.52 -28.59 15.84
C PRO A 206 34.86 -28.82 14.36
N GLU A 207 35.87 -29.61 14.02
CA GLU A 207 36.28 -29.88 12.65
C GLU A 207 35.21 -30.62 11.81
N LEU A 208 34.26 -31.27 12.46
CA LEU A 208 33.15 -31.99 11.80
C LEU A 208 31.96 -31.07 11.49
N GLY A 209 31.92 -29.87 12.09
CA GLY A 209 30.84 -28.92 11.92
C GLY A 209 31.03 -27.96 10.72
N ARG A 210 29.93 -27.39 10.28
CA ARG A 210 29.88 -26.23 9.34
C ARG A 210 28.78 -25.32 9.82
N SER A 211 29.17 -24.13 10.27
CA SER A 211 28.21 -23.19 10.87
C SER A 211 27.43 -22.42 9.80
N ALA A 212 26.13 -22.61 9.80
CA ALA A 212 25.21 -21.82 8.96
C ALA A 212 25.13 -20.36 9.42
N LEU A 213 25.33 -20.08 10.73
CA LEU A 213 25.32 -18.71 11.24
C LEU A 213 26.56 -17.96 10.76
N ASP A 214 27.74 -18.58 10.70
CA ASP A 214 28.93 -17.92 10.14
C ASP A 214 28.73 -17.53 8.69
N ALA A 215 27.95 -18.32 7.92
CA ALA A 215 27.59 -17.97 6.54
C ALA A 215 26.69 -16.73 6.47
N VAL A 216 25.71 -16.59 7.39
CA VAL A 216 24.88 -15.37 7.51
C VAL A 216 25.76 -14.16 7.84
N GLU A 217 26.68 -14.28 8.80
CA GLU A 217 27.57 -13.18 9.20
C GLU A 217 28.50 -12.77 8.05
N ILE A 218 29.06 -13.71 7.31
CA ILE A 218 29.90 -13.43 6.13
C ILE A 218 29.07 -12.77 5.03
N MET A 219 27.83 -13.20 4.80
CA MET A 219 26.92 -12.55 3.86
C MET A 219 26.64 -11.09 4.28
N ASP A 220 26.37 -10.82 5.56
CA ASP A 220 26.15 -9.46 6.07
C ASP A 220 27.36 -8.57 5.84
N ILE A 221 28.58 -9.07 6.06
CA ILE A 221 29.82 -8.35 5.75
C ILE A 221 29.91 -8.07 4.25
N GLY A 222 29.65 -9.05 3.40
CA GLY A 222 29.67 -8.89 1.93
C GLY A 222 28.65 -7.85 1.45
N VAL A 223 27.44 -7.85 2.00
CA VAL A 223 26.40 -6.85 1.73
C VAL A 223 26.85 -5.45 2.18
N ASN A 224 27.54 -5.34 3.32
CA ASN A 224 28.06 -4.04 3.78
C ASN A 224 29.14 -3.49 2.83
N PHE A 225 30.03 -4.31 2.29
CA PHE A 225 30.96 -3.87 1.25
C PHE A 225 30.25 -3.51 -0.06
N MET A 226 29.19 -4.22 -0.43
CA MET A 226 28.41 -3.87 -1.62
C MET A 226 27.79 -2.46 -1.51
N ARG A 227 27.48 -1.97 -0.30
CA ARG A 227 26.93 -0.62 -0.08
C ARG A 227 27.84 0.49 -0.58
N GLU A 228 29.16 0.27 -0.63
CA GLU A 228 30.12 1.24 -1.18
C GLU A 228 29.97 1.42 -2.71
N HIS A 229 29.27 0.50 -3.39
CA HIS A 229 29.21 0.40 -4.85
C HIS A 229 27.76 0.36 -5.37
N MET A 230 26.80 0.88 -4.60
CA MET A 230 25.42 1.04 -5.04
C MET A 230 25.05 2.53 -5.14
N ILE A 231 23.93 2.83 -5.81
CA ILE A 231 23.44 4.21 -5.92
C ILE A 231 23.00 4.74 -4.56
N ASP A 232 23.16 6.05 -4.31
CA ASP A 232 22.85 6.70 -3.03
C ASP A 232 21.37 6.52 -2.60
N ALA A 233 20.45 6.46 -3.56
CA ALA A 233 19.03 6.28 -3.33
C ALA A 233 18.64 4.84 -2.95
N ALA A 234 19.52 3.85 -3.15
CA ALA A 234 19.24 2.47 -2.76
C ALA A 234 19.37 2.26 -1.25
N ARG A 235 18.58 1.31 -0.73
CA ARG A 235 18.60 0.91 0.69
C ARG A 235 18.51 -0.60 0.79
N ILE A 236 19.32 -1.18 1.68
CA ILE A 236 19.30 -2.62 1.98
C ILE A 236 19.27 -2.78 3.50
N HIS A 237 18.29 -3.51 4.00
CA HIS A 237 18.14 -3.80 5.43
C HIS A 237 18.02 -5.31 5.62
N GLY A 238 18.71 -5.86 6.62
CA GLY A 238 18.67 -7.28 6.96
C GLY A 238 18.11 -7.49 8.37
N ALA A 239 17.49 -8.64 8.57
CA ALA A 239 17.07 -9.14 9.88
C ALA A 239 17.39 -10.65 9.96
N ILE A 240 18.19 -11.06 10.94
CA ILE A 240 18.42 -12.48 11.21
C ILE A 240 17.13 -13.04 11.82
N THR A 241 16.46 -13.93 11.09
CA THR A 241 15.17 -14.55 11.50
C THR A 241 15.34 -15.89 12.17
N ASN A 242 16.49 -16.55 11.94
CA ASN A 242 16.89 -17.78 12.62
C ASN A 242 18.41 -17.77 12.80
N SER A 243 18.88 -17.79 14.05
CA SER A 243 20.32 -17.87 14.39
C SER A 243 20.81 -19.31 14.58
N GLY A 244 19.95 -20.31 14.42
CA GLY A 244 20.29 -21.72 14.59
C GLY A 244 20.27 -22.23 16.04
N GLY A 245 19.72 -21.44 16.96
CA GLY A 245 19.51 -21.81 18.37
C GLY A 245 20.30 -20.94 19.34
N ILE A 246 20.18 -21.26 20.66
CA ILE A 246 20.73 -20.46 21.76
C ILE A 246 21.94 -21.12 22.43
N ALA A 247 22.29 -22.33 22.06
CA ALA A 247 23.32 -23.13 22.74
C ALA A 247 24.71 -22.95 22.06
N PRO A 248 25.66 -22.21 22.64
CA PRO A 248 26.94 -21.89 22.01
C PRO A 248 27.87 -23.09 21.83
N ASN A 249 27.56 -24.22 22.46
CA ASN A 249 28.30 -25.48 22.33
C ASN A 249 27.77 -26.37 21.19
N VAL A 250 26.79 -25.91 20.42
CA VAL A 250 26.25 -26.61 19.24
C VAL A 250 26.52 -25.74 18.02
N ILE A 251 27.22 -26.27 17.01
CA ILE A 251 27.42 -25.58 15.73
C ILE A 251 26.09 -25.57 15.00
N PRO A 252 25.56 -24.37 14.63
CA PRO A 252 24.25 -24.23 13.96
C PRO A 252 24.27 -24.89 12.58
N SER A 253 23.33 -25.82 12.34
CA SER A 253 23.17 -26.48 11.02
C SER A 253 22.19 -25.72 10.10
N GLU A 254 21.46 -24.77 10.62
CA GLU A 254 20.59 -23.90 9.83
C GLU A 254 20.59 -22.49 10.42
N ALA A 255 20.67 -21.47 9.57
CA ALA A 255 20.47 -20.09 9.94
C ALA A 255 19.84 -19.32 8.77
N GLN A 256 19.11 -18.25 9.07
CA GLN A 256 18.35 -17.53 8.05
C GLN A 256 18.40 -16.02 8.29
N VAL A 257 18.54 -15.27 7.20
CA VAL A 257 18.41 -13.82 7.18
C VAL A 257 17.37 -13.40 6.13
N LEU A 258 16.53 -12.43 6.48
CA LEU A 258 15.61 -11.76 5.57
C LEU A 258 16.17 -10.40 5.19
N TYR A 259 16.28 -10.12 3.89
CA TYR A 259 16.66 -8.81 3.39
C TYR A 259 15.49 -8.12 2.69
N ALA A 260 15.40 -6.80 2.91
CA ALA A 260 14.64 -5.86 2.09
C ALA A 260 15.62 -5.03 1.24
N ILE A 261 15.45 -5.09 -0.08
CA ILE A 261 16.32 -4.44 -1.07
C ILE A 261 15.48 -3.40 -1.78
N ARG A 262 15.85 -2.11 -1.68
CA ARG A 262 15.07 -1.00 -2.24
C ARG A 262 15.90 -0.13 -3.16
N ALA A 263 15.28 0.34 -4.26
CA ALA A 263 15.86 1.33 -5.16
C ALA A 263 14.74 2.09 -5.91
N PRO A 264 15.01 3.25 -6.54
CA PRO A 264 14.02 4.01 -7.27
C PRO A 264 13.32 3.25 -8.42
N LYS A 265 14.04 2.36 -9.12
CA LYS A 265 13.48 1.55 -10.23
C LYS A 265 13.63 0.06 -9.92
N VAL A 266 12.63 -0.73 -10.29
CA VAL A 266 12.63 -2.20 -10.11
C VAL A 266 13.80 -2.88 -10.81
N THR A 267 14.22 -2.36 -11.98
CA THR A 267 15.42 -2.84 -12.71
C THR A 267 16.72 -2.65 -11.92
N GLN A 268 16.79 -1.63 -11.07
CA GLN A 268 17.93 -1.40 -10.16
C GLN A 268 17.90 -2.38 -8.97
N VAL A 269 16.70 -2.62 -8.40
CA VAL A 269 16.54 -3.62 -7.34
C VAL A 269 16.96 -4.99 -7.82
N LYS A 270 16.56 -5.38 -9.04
CA LYS A 270 16.93 -6.65 -9.65
C LYS A 270 18.45 -6.83 -9.74
N LYS A 271 19.17 -5.80 -10.18
CA LYS A 271 20.65 -5.85 -10.24
C LYS A 271 21.30 -5.99 -8.86
N LEU A 272 20.76 -5.32 -7.84
CA LEU A 272 21.23 -5.46 -6.46
C LEU A 272 20.95 -6.86 -5.92
N TYR A 273 19.76 -7.39 -6.20
CA TYR A 273 19.37 -8.75 -5.82
C TYR A 273 20.29 -9.82 -6.42
N GLU A 274 20.58 -9.72 -7.73
CA GLU A 274 21.52 -10.62 -8.41
C GLU A 274 22.90 -10.63 -7.73
N ARG A 275 23.44 -9.45 -7.39
CA ARG A 275 24.70 -9.35 -6.63
C ARG A 275 24.61 -9.93 -5.22
N MET A 276 23.48 -9.78 -4.55
CA MET A 276 23.27 -10.39 -3.23
C MET A 276 23.22 -11.93 -3.30
N CYS A 277 22.68 -12.48 -4.38
CA CYS A 277 22.72 -13.93 -4.62
C CYS A 277 24.17 -14.41 -4.79
N ASP A 278 25.02 -13.67 -5.51
CA ASP A 278 26.43 -14.00 -5.64
C ASP A 278 27.18 -13.92 -4.30
N ILE A 279 26.89 -12.91 -3.47
CA ILE A 279 27.46 -12.78 -2.12
C ILE A 279 27.04 -13.98 -1.25
N ALA A 280 25.77 -14.39 -1.31
CA ALA A 280 25.28 -15.54 -0.54
C ALA A 280 25.97 -16.85 -0.97
N GLN A 281 26.16 -17.07 -2.28
CA GLN A 281 26.92 -18.22 -2.78
C GLN A 281 28.38 -18.17 -2.34
N GLY A 282 29.01 -16.98 -2.36
CA GLY A 282 30.36 -16.78 -1.84
C GLY A 282 30.47 -17.10 -0.35
N ALA A 283 29.51 -16.65 0.47
CA ALA A 283 29.46 -16.95 1.89
C ALA A 283 29.31 -18.46 2.16
N ALA A 284 28.44 -19.13 1.41
CA ALA A 284 28.27 -20.57 1.48
C ALA A 284 29.57 -21.34 1.14
N LEU A 285 30.28 -20.90 0.09
CA LEU A 285 31.54 -21.48 -0.32
C LEU A 285 32.64 -21.33 0.75
N ILE A 286 32.74 -20.15 1.37
CA ILE A 286 33.74 -19.84 2.42
C ILE A 286 33.51 -20.73 3.64
N THR A 287 32.25 -20.96 4.02
CA THR A 287 31.89 -21.69 5.25
C THR A 287 31.70 -23.18 5.02
N GLY A 288 31.72 -23.66 3.77
CA GLY A 288 31.42 -25.07 3.42
C GLY A 288 29.96 -25.43 3.69
N THR A 289 29.04 -24.49 3.55
CA THR A 289 27.57 -24.64 3.68
C THR A 289 26.90 -24.61 2.32
N THR A 290 25.56 -24.72 2.28
CA THR A 290 24.72 -24.43 1.10
C THR A 290 23.73 -23.34 1.42
N VAL A 291 23.15 -22.70 0.41
CA VAL A 291 22.16 -21.65 0.60
C VAL A 291 20.94 -21.87 -0.30
N ASP A 292 19.75 -21.75 0.31
CA ASP A 292 18.48 -21.62 -0.37
C ASP A 292 18.06 -20.14 -0.40
N ILE A 293 17.66 -19.65 -1.57
CA ILE A 293 17.26 -18.26 -1.80
C ILE A 293 15.79 -18.24 -2.17
N ARG A 294 14.96 -17.58 -1.35
CA ARG A 294 13.53 -17.51 -1.56
C ARG A 294 13.04 -16.08 -1.54
N GLN A 295 12.67 -15.55 -2.71
CA GLN A 295 11.96 -14.28 -2.81
C GLN A 295 10.52 -14.46 -2.30
N VAL A 296 10.03 -13.52 -1.49
CA VAL A 296 8.71 -13.64 -0.84
C VAL A 296 7.82 -12.42 -1.06
N ALA A 297 8.38 -11.32 -1.53
CA ALA A 297 7.63 -10.16 -1.98
C ALA A 297 8.42 -9.38 -3.02
N ALA A 298 7.69 -8.73 -3.91
CA ALA A 298 8.24 -7.79 -4.87
C ALA A 298 7.24 -6.64 -5.10
N TYR A 299 7.78 -5.44 -5.21
CA TYR A 299 7.05 -4.21 -5.49
C TYR A 299 7.81 -3.46 -6.56
N SER A 300 7.14 -3.09 -7.62
CA SER A 300 7.70 -2.20 -8.63
C SER A 300 7.57 -0.74 -8.23
N ASN A 301 8.37 0.13 -8.80
CA ASN A 301 8.15 1.57 -8.68
C ASN A 301 6.87 1.97 -9.43
N VAL A 302 6.23 3.06 -9.00
CA VAL A 302 5.05 3.60 -9.66
C VAL A 302 5.44 4.26 -11.00
N ILE A 303 4.65 4.01 -12.03
CA ILE A 303 4.68 4.77 -13.30
C ILE A 303 3.62 5.86 -13.19
N ARG A 304 4.07 7.10 -13.14
CA ARG A 304 3.23 8.29 -12.99
C ARG A 304 2.30 8.49 -14.20
N ASN A 305 1.10 9.01 -13.97
CA ASN A 305 0.15 9.40 -15.00
C ASN A 305 -0.42 10.80 -14.73
N GLU A 306 0.13 11.83 -15.38
CA GLU A 306 -0.22 13.22 -15.12
C GLU A 306 -1.66 13.54 -15.51
N THR A 307 -2.19 12.94 -16.58
CA THR A 307 -3.59 13.12 -17.00
C THR A 307 -4.57 12.64 -15.93
N LEU A 308 -4.35 11.45 -15.36
CA LEU A 308 -5.22 10.94 -14.30
C LEU A 308 -5.06 11.75 -13.01
N GLU A 309 -3.84 12.18 -12.69
CA GLU A 309 -3.60 13.07 -11.55
C GLU A 309 -4.36 14.38 -11.70
N ASP A 310 -4.38 15.01 -12.90
CA ASP A 310 -5.11 16.24 -13.16
C ASP A 310 -6.62 16.08 -12.99
N VAL A 311 -7.18 14.97 -13.48
CA VAL A 311 -8.59 14.65 -13.31
C VAL A 311 -8.95 14.49 -11.84
N MET A 312 -8.14 13.72 -11.09
CA MET A 312 -8.37 13.48 -9.67
C MET A 312 -8.14 14.75 -8.83
N ASP A 313 -7.14 15.58 -9.15
CA ASP A 313 -6.89 16.86 -8.46
C ASP A 313 -8.07 17.83 -8.62
N ALA A 314 -8.69 17.87 -9.80
CA ALA A 314 -9.88 18.68 -10.02
C ALA A 314 -11.06 18.26 -9.12
N HIS A 315 -11.23 16.95 -8.89
CA HIS A 315 -12.25 16.43 -7.96
C HIS A 315 -11.84 16.61 -6.51
N LEU A 316 -10.56 16.41 -6.17
CA LEU A 316 -10.05 16.67 -4.83
C LEU A 316 -10.31 18.12 -4.42
N ARG A 317 -10.00 19.09 -5.28
CA ARG A 317 -10.27 20.52 -5.02
C ARG A 317 -11.76 20.87 -4.97
N HIS A 318 -12.62 20.04 -5.54
CA HIS A 318 -14.07 20.23 -5.43
C HIS A 318 -14.62 19.76 -4.08
N PHE A 319 -14.10 18.68 -3.52
CA PHE A 319 -14.56 18.05 -2.28
C PHE A 319 -13.76 18.46 -1.02
N VAL A 320 -12.64 19.16 -1.19
CA VAL A 320 -11.87 19.74 -0.09
C VAL A 320 -12.01 21.27 -0.11
N PRO A 321 -12.33 21.92 1.01
CA PRO A 321 -12.31 21.40 2.39
C PRO A 321 -13.44 20.40 2.68
N ILE A 322 -13.09 19.32 3.45
CA ILE A 322 -14.04 18.29 3.87
C ILE A 322 -15.02 18.84 4.92
N GLY A 323 -14.62 19.86 5.65
CA GLY A 323 -15.45 20.55 6.64
C GLY A 323 -15.50 19.81 7.98
N TYR A 324 -14.36 19.74 8.66
CA TYR A 324 -14.27 19.17 10.00
C TYR A 324 -14.87 20.12 11.05
N THR A 325 -15.61 19.54 12.02
CA THR A 325 -16.20 20.30 13.14
C THR A 325 -15.12 20.70 14.16
N GLU A 326 -15.47 21.61 15.07
CA GLU A 326 -14.55 22.00 16.15
C GLU A 326 -14.25 20.85 17.11
N GLU A 327 -15.21 19.93 17.32
CA GLU A 327 -15.02 18.71 18.11
C GLU A 327 -14.01 17.77 17.44
N GLU A 328 -14.08 17.62 16.13
CA GLU A 328 -13.11 16.81 15.35
C GLU A 328 -11.72 17.42 15.36
N LYS A 329 -11.62 18.74 15.24
CA LYS A 329 -10.34 19.44 15.36
C LYS A 329 -9.75 19.32 16.78
N ALA A 330 -10.59 19.39 17.83
CA ALA A 330 -10.17 19.18 19.21
C ALA A 330 -9.74 17.72 19.46
N TYR A 331 -10.43 16.74 18.87
CA TYR A 331 -10.03 15.34 18.90
C TYR A 331 -8.65 15.16 18.24
N ALA A 332 -8.46 15.65 17.03
CA ALA A 332 -7.19 15.58 16.32
C ALA A 332 -6.04 16.29 17.06
N ALA A 333 -6.32 17.40 17.74
CA ALA A 333 -5.33 18.11 18.55
C ALA A 333 -4.77 17.24 19.69
N LYS A 334 -5.60 16.41 20.34
CA LYS A 334 -5.15 15.47 21.37
C LYS A 334 -4.17 14.43 20.81
N PHE A 335 -4.43 13.90 19.61
CA PHE A 335 -3.51 12.97 18.96
C PHE A 335 -2.21 13.64 18.54
N LYS A 336 -2.27 14.89 18.09
CA LYS A 336 -1.08 15.68 17.76
C LYS A 336 -0.17 15.95 19.00
N GLU A 337 -0.72 15.97 20.21
CA GLU A 337 0.06 16.11 21.44
C GLU A 337 0.87 14.84 21.77
N VAL A 338 0.36 13.65 21.42
CA VAL A 338 0.97 12.36 21.77
C VAL A 338 1.82 11.74 20.66
N ILE A 339 2.07 12.44 19.54
CA ILE A 339 3.06 12.03 18.57
C ILE A 339 4.48 12.18 19.13
N THR A 340 5.42 11.34 18.65
CA THR A 340 6.79 11.37 19.14
C THR A 340 7.54 12.66 18.73
N GLU A 341 8.63 12.98 19.39
CA GLU A 341 9.47 14.14 19.00
C GLU A 341 10.03 13.98 17.58
N LEU A 342 10.30 12.74 17.15
CA LEU A 342 10.74 12.44 15.80
C LEU A 342 9.62 12.71 14.78
N ASP A 343 8.38 12.36 15.09
CA ASP A 343 7.21 12.65 14.25
C ASP A 343 6.96 14.17 14.15
N LYS A 344 7.14 14.90 15.24
CA LYS A 344 7.07 16.37 15.24
C LYS A 344 8.13 17.01 14.35
N GLU A 345 9.34 16.46 14.36
CA GLU A 345 10.40 16.89 13.43
C GLU A 345 10.06 16.57 11.99
N GLY A 346 9.55 15.37 11.72
CA GLY A 346 9.03 14.96 10.42
C GLY A 346 7.94 15.89 9.91
N LEU A 347 6.97 16.24 10.77
CA LEU A 347 5.90 17.19 10.44
C LEU A 347 6.46 18.58 10.11
N LYS A 348 7.41 19.11 10.88
CA LYS A 348 8.08 20.39 10.57
C LYS A 348 8.78 20.37 9.20
N ASN A 349 9.44 19.25 8.89
CA ASN A 349 10.11 19.08 7.61
C ASN A 349 9.11 19.02 6.45
N ALA A 350 7.99 18.29 6.60
CA ALA A 350 6.91 18.23 5.62
C ALA A 350 6.30 19.62 5.38
N ILE A 351 5.92 20.33 6.43
CA ILE A 351 5.37 21.69 6.35
C ILE A 351 6.35 22.65 5.67
N SER A 352 7.67 22.49 5.92
CA SER A 352 8.68 23.34 5.30
C SER A 352 8.78 23.20 3.79
N ARG A 353 8.25 22.11 3.22
CA ARG A 353 8.21 21.86 1.78
C ARG A 353 6.94 22.36 1.11
N ILE A 354 5.85 22.50 1.86
CA ILE A 354 4.51 22.81 1.33
C ILE A 354 4.00 24.22 1.68
N ALA A 355 4.59 24.87 2.70
CA ALA A 355 4.16 26.18 3.17
C ALA A 355 5.25 27.23 3.01
N SER A 356 4.87 28.45 2.64
CA SER A 356 5.74 29.61 2.63
C SER A 356 6.23 29.94 4.05
N LYS A 357 7.27 30.77 4.15
CA LYS A 357 7.85 31.15 5.46
C LYS A 357 6.83 31.79 6.40
N ASP A 358 5.90 32.56 5.86
CA ASP A 358 4.88 33.30 6.63
C ASP A 358 3.70 32.40 7.02
N GLU A 359 3.44 31.32 6.27
CA GLU A 359 2.34 30.37 6.52
C GLU A 359 2.74 29.22 7.45
N LYS A 360 4.04 28.94 7.59
CA LYS A 360 4.53 27.75 8.35
C LYS A 360 3.93 27.62 9.74
N GLN A 361 3.84 28.72 10.49
CA GLN A 361 3.32 28.67 11.85
C GLN A 361 1.81 28.38 11.86
N ALA A 362 1.05 29.01 10.97
CA ALA A 362 -0.39 28.77 10.86
C ALA A 362 -0.69 27.30 10.47
N VAL A 363 0.06 26.74 9.52
CA VAL A 363 -0.07 25.31 9.12
C VAL A 363 0.39 24.41 10.26
N MET A 364 1.45 24.79 10.99
CA MET A 364 1.95 24.02 12.13
C MET A 364 0.93 23.96 13.27
N ASP A 365 0.10 24.98 13.45
CA ASP A 365 -0.92 25.05 14.49
C ASP A 365 -2.17 24.22 14.14
N MET A 366 -2.38 23.85 12.86
CA MET A 366 -3.51 23.05 12.46
C MET A 366 -3.38 21.62 13.01
N SER A 367 -4.49 21.07 13.51
CA SER A 367 -4.59 19.65 13.90
C SER A 367 -5.01 18.73 12.75
N LEU A 368 -5.62 19.29 11.71
CA LEU A 368 -6.04 18.61 10.48
C LEU A 368 -5.72 19.49 9.28
N PHE A 369 -5.20 18.91 8.21
CA PHE A 369 -4.90 19.62 6.96
C PHE A 369 -6.10 19.55 6.00
N ASP A 370 -7.12 20.39 6.28
CA ASP A 370 -8.33 20.48 5.45
C ASP A 370 -8.15 21.41 4.25
N PHE A 371 -7.04 21.23 3.53
CA PHE A 371 -6.71 21.93 2.29
C PHE A 371 -5.96 20.98 1.34
N VAL A 372 -5.92 21.34 0.06
CA VAL A 372 -5.22 20.57 -0.97
C VAL A 372 -3.79 21.05 -1.11
N ILE A 373 -2.84 20.15 -0.99
CA ILE A 373 -1.41 20.41 -1.30
C ILE A 373 -1.24 20.38 -2.82
N ASP A 374 -0.39 21.29 -3.34
CA ASP A 374 -0.04 21.30 -4.76
C ASP A 374 0.55 19.93 -5.16
N LYS A 375 0.02 19.33 -6.23
CA LYS A 375 0.45 18.02 -6.71
C LYS A 375 1.94 17.96 -7.06
N ASN A 376 2.56 19.10 -7.41
CA ASN A 376 3.98 19.21 -7.73
C ASN A 376 4.85 19.49 -6.51
N ALA A 377 4.26 19.70 -5.32
CA ALA A 377 5.03 19.89 -4.09
C ALA A 377 5.75 18.59 -3.72
N ASN A 378 7.05 18.67 -3.50
CA ASN A 378 7.83 17.53 -3.02
C ASN A 378 7.56 17.32 -1.53
N THR A 379 6.60 16.45 -1.20
CA THR A 379 6.25 16.12 0.19
C THR A 379 7.23 15.16 0.83
N GLY A 380 8.11 14.55 0.04
CA GLY A 380 9.03 13.50 0.46
C GLY A 380 8.28 12.17 0.57
N GLY A 381 8.85 11.16 -0.01
CA GLY A 381 8.33 9.80 0.02
C GLY A 381 9.46 8.84 0.43
N GLY A 382 9.22 7.56 0.34
CA GLY A 382 10.21 6.52 0.68
C GLY A 382 9.57 5.18 0.99
N GLY A 383 8.25 5.10 0.93
CA GLY A 383 7.48 3.86 1.02
C GLY A 383 7.68 2.96 -0.21
N SER A 384 6.97 1.88 -0.23
CA SER A 384 6.76 1.00 -1.39
C SER A 384 5.30 0.63 -1.41
N THR A 385 4.71 0.49 -2.59
CA THR A 385 3.34 0.01 -2.77
C THR A 385 3.27 -0.89 -3.98
N ASP A 386 2.44 -1.92 -3.94
CA ASP A 386 2.20 -2.81 -5.07
C ASP A 386 1.23 -2.23 -6.11
N VAL A 387 0.66 -1.03 -5.87
CA VAL A 387 0.04 -0.18 -6.90
C VAL A 387 1.06 0.12 -8.01
N GLY A 388 2.37 0.15 -7.66
CA GLY A 388 3.46 0.23 -8.63
C GLY A 388 3.33 -0.82 -9.72
N ASP A 389 3.14 -2.09 -9.37
CA ASP A 389 3.03 -3.19 -10.33
C ASP A 389 1.84 -3.00 -11.28
N VAL A 390 0.69 -2.54 -10.78
CA VAL A 390 -0.48 -2.21 -11.61
C VAL A 390 -0.15 -1.09 -12.58
N SER A 391 0.54 -0.04 -12.14
CA SER A 391 0.89 1.12 -12.97
C SER A 391 1.80 0.78 -14.16
N TRP A 392 2.55 -0.31 -14.09
CA TRP A 392 3.37 -0.79 -15.21
C TRP A 392 2.56 -1.40 -16.36
N VAL A 393 1.33 -1.83 -16.10
CA VAL A 393 0.50 -2.55 -17.10
C VAL A 393 -0.77 -1.78 -17.50
N VAL A 394 -1.16 -0.77 -16.72
CA VAL A 394 -2.32 0.08 -17.00
C VAL A 394 -2.11 1.50 -16.45
N PRO A 395 -2.55 2.57 -17.16
CA PRO A 395 -2.54 3.93 -16.63
C PRO A 395 -3.21 3.98 -15.26
N THR A 396 -2.51 4.45 -14.23
CA THR A 396 -3.01 4.40 -12.85
C THR A 396 -2.95 5.78 -12.20
N GLY A 397 -4.07 6.21 -11.58
CA GLY A 397 -4.18 7.44 -10.79
C GLY A 397 -4.42 7.15 -9.32
N GLN A 398 -3.80 7.95 -8.44
CA GLN A 398 -3.96 7.86 -6.99
C GLN A 398 -4.19 9.24 -6.36
N VAL A 399 -5.04 9.29 -5.33
CA VAL A 399 -5.26 10.47 -4.48
C VAL A 399 -5.06 10.11 -3.02
N SER A 400 -4.43 10.99 -2.26
CA SER A 400 -4.35 10.89 -0.80
C SER A 400 -5.37 11.81 -0.15
N VAL A 401 -6.06 11.31 0.88
CA VAL A 401 -7.09 12.08 1.62
C VAL A 401 -6.86 11.94 3.12
N VAL A 402 -7.06 13.03 3.85
CA VAL A 402 -6.90 13.06 5.31
C VAL A 402 -7.86 12.11 6.01
N THR A 403 -7.31 11.22 6.84
CA THR A 403 -8.04 10.28 7.68
C THR A 403 -7.65 10.34 9.16
N CYS A 404 -6.61 11.09 9.50
CA CYS A 404 -6.10 11.21 10.87
C CYS A 404 -5.41 12.56 11.11
N ALA A 405 -5.08 12.83 12.37
CA ALA A 405 -4.46 14.06 12.82
C ALA A 405 -3.11 14.34 12.14
N ALA A 406 -2.81 15.62 11.91
CA ALA A 406 -1.54 16.06 11.33
C ALA A 406 -0.35 15.56 12.16
N GLY A 407 0.62 14.95 11.47
CA GLY A 407 1.82 14.38 12.07
C GLY A 407 1.66 12.98 12.64
N THR A 408 0.48 12.36 12.56
CA THR A 408 0.31 10.94 12.89
C THR A 408 1.18 10.10 11.98
N ALA A 409 2.10 9.32 12.54
CA ALA A 409 2.87 8.34 11.77
C ALA A 409 1.98 7.16 11.40
N PHE A 410 2.00 6.77 10.12
CA PHE A 410 1.43 5.49 9.69
C PHE A 410 2.25 4.34 10.28
N HIS A 411 1.68 3.16 10.39
CA HIS A 411 2.24 1.99 11.07
C HIS A 411 2.50 2.22 12.57
N SER A 412 1.67 3.08 13.20
CA SER A 412 1.71 3.36 14.63
C SER A 412 0.38 3.04 15.32
N TRP A 413 0.42 2.86 16.62
CA TRP A 413 -0.80 2.69 17.43
C TRP A 413 -1.71 3.92 17.37
N GLN A 414 -1.13 5.12 17.24
CA GLN A 414 -1.89 6.37 17.10
C GLN A 414 -2.73 6.37 15.80
N CYS A 415 -2.19 5.81 14.72
CA CYS A 415 -2.94 5.64 13.49
C CYS A 415 -4.11 4.67 13.70
N VAL A 416 -3.85 3.48 14.25
CA VAL A 416 -4.91 2.48 14.55
C VAL A 416 -6.01 3.08 15.40
N ALA A 417 -5.66 3.82 16.45
CA ALA A 417 -6.63 4.44 17.38
C ALA A 417 -7.61 5.39 16.66
N GLN A 418 -7.20 6.05 15.60
CA GLN A 418 -8.01 7.02 14.86
C GLN A 418 -8.88 6.41 13.76
N GLY A 419 -8.69 5.12 13.44
CA GLY A 419 -9.29 4.46 12.27
C GLY A 419 -10.83 4.41 12.27
N LYS A 420 -11.48 4.51 13.42
CA LYS A 420 -12.95 4.52 13.56
C LYS A 420 -13.54 5.91 13.83
N SER A 421 -12.71 6.94 13.83
CA SER A 421 -13.15 8.31 14.09
C SER A 421 -14.04 8.85 12.95
N SER A 422 -14.86 9.84 13.27
CA SER A 422 -15.63 10.57 12.24
C SER A 422 -14.74 11.26 11.21
N ILE A 423 -13.50 11.62 11.59
CA ILE A 423 -12.48 12.17 10.68
C ILE A 423 -12.11 11.12 9.63
N ALA A 424 -11.82 9.89 10.07
CA ALA A 424 -11.48 8.77 9.21
C ALA A 424 -12.63 8.45 8.23
N HIS A 425 -13.86 8.36 8.75
CA HIS A 425 -15.05 8.13 7.91
C HIS A 425 -15.30 9.25 6.91
N LYS A 426 -15.12 10.52 7.29
CA LYS A 426 -15.27 11.65 6.35
C LYS A 426 -14.22 11.61 5.24
N GLY A 427 -12.97 11.28 5.57
CA GLY A 427 -11.91 11.08 4.58
C GLY A 427 -12.23 9.96 3.60
N MET A 428 -12.69 8.82 4.11
CA MET A 428 -13.16 7.67 3.32
C MET A 428 -14.28 8.06 2.34
N ILE A 429 -15.29 8.78 2.81
CA ILE A 429 -16.42 9.23 1.98
C ILE A 429 -15.97 10.25 0.93
N ALA A 430 -15.08 11.19 1.27
CA ALA A 430 -14.53 12.14 0.31
C ALA A 430 -13.74 11.42 -0.80
N ALA A 431 -12.91 10.45 -0.45
CA ALA A 431 -12.16 9.64 -1.41
C ALA A 431 -13.09 8.84 -2.34
N ALA A 432 -14.16 8.26 -1.81
CA ALA A 432 -15.17 7.56 -2.62
C ALA A 432 -15.80 8.49 -3.68
N LYS A 433 -16.17 9.70 -3.29
CA LYS A 433 -16.72 10.72 -4.21
C LYS A 433 -15.72 11.10 -5.30
N ILE A 434 -14.45 11.31 -4.93
CA ILE A 434 -13.39 11.67 -5.88
C ILE A 434 -13.19 10.54 -6.89
N MET A 435 -13.06 9.29 -6.44
CA MET A 435 -12.88 8.13 -7.31
C MET A 435 -14.09 7.91 -8.23
N ALA A 436 -15.31 7.99 -7.70
CA ALA A 436 -16.52 7.83 -8.50
C ALA A 436 -16.65 8.93 -9.57
N CYS A 437 -16.38 10.18 -9.23
CA CYS A 437 -16.39 11.30 -10.20
C CYS A 437 -15.31 11.14 -11.27
N THR A 438 -14.11 10.65 -10.90
CA THR A 438 -13.06 10.28 -11.85
C THR A 438 -13.57 9.22 -12.81
N GLY A 439 -14.25 8.19 -12.29
CA GLY A 439 -14.88 7.15 -13.10
C GLY A 439 -15.93 7.71 -14.09
N VAL A 440 -16.77 8.64 -13.68
CA VAL A 440 -17.73 9.32 -14.57
C VAL A 440 -17.00 10.04 -15.70
N ASP A 441 -15.94 10.78 -15.38
CA ASP A 441 -15.17 11.51 -16.39
C ASP A 441 -14.52 10.54 -17.40
N LEU A 442 -13.92 9.44 -16.94
CA LEU A 442 -13.29 8.47 -17.83
C LEU A 442 -14.30 7.67 -18.68
N LEU A 443 -15.52 7.45 -18.18
CA LEU A 443 -16.60 6.81 -18.95
C LEU A 443 -17.20 7.73 -20.02
N THR A 444 -17.22 9.06 -19.77
CA THR A 444 -17.94 10.00 -20.61
C THR A 444 -17.04 10.85 -21.51
N LYS A 445 -15.73 10.88 -21.26
CA LYS A 445 -14.72 11.68 -21.97
C LYS A 445 -13.59 10.79 -22.49
N PRO A 446 -13.76 10.13 -23.63
CA PRO A 446 -12.78 9.17 -24.17
C PRO A 446 -11.40 9.82 -24.43
N GLU A 447 -11.35 11.12 -24.69
CA GLU A 447 -10.10 11.87 -24.87
C GLU A 447 -9.20 11.85 -23.63
N LEU A 448 -9.78 11.70 -22.42
CA LEU A 448 -8.98 11.55 -21.19
C LEU A 448 -8.26 10.21 -21.14
N LEU A 449 -8.90 9.12 -21.56
CA LEU A 449 -8.27 7.80 -21.64
C LEU A 449 -7.17 7.76 -22.71
N GLU A 450 -7.39 8.43 -23.86
CA GLU A 450 -6.36 8.55 -24.89
C GLU A 450 -5.14 9.32 -24.38
N SER A 451 -5.37 10.45 -23.66
CA SER A 451 -4.29 11.22 -23.03
C SER A 451 -3.58 10.42 -21.95
N ALA A 452 -4.32 9.76 -21.05
CA ALA A 452 -3.74 8.94 -19.99
C ALA A 452 -2.89 7.81 -20.56
N LYS A 453 -3.33 7.17 -21.64
CA LYS A 453 -2.55 6.13 -22.32
C LYS A 453 -1.28 6.70 -22.94
N LYS A 454 -1.34 7.89 -23.53
CA LYS A 454 -0.17 8.55 -24.09
C LYS A 454 0.86 8.87 -23.02
N ASP A 455 0.46 9.51 -21.93
CA ASP A 455 1.33 9.80 -20.79
C ASP A 455 1.99 8.52 -20.24
N TRP A 456 1.18 7.46 -20.10
CA TRP A 456 1.67 6.17 -19.62
C TRP A 456 2.75 5.58 -20.52
N VAL A 457 2.56 5.59 -21.85
CA VAL A 457 3.55 5.11 -22.81
C VAL A 457 4.82 5.97 -22.78
N GLU A 458 4.68 7.29 -22.64
CA GLU A 458 5.81 8.21 -22.54
C GLU A 458 6.61 7.94 -21.25
N ASN A 459 5.94 7.76 -20.10
CA ASN A 459 6.57 7.54 -18.80
C ASN A 459 7.16 6.13 -18.62
N LEU A 460 6.74 5.15 -19.41
CA LEU A 460 7.41 3.85 -19.49
C LEU A 460 8.79 3.94 -20.15
N GLU A 461 9.13 5.04 -20.84
CA GLU A 461 10.44 5.27 -21.49
C GLU A 461 10.89 4.09 -22.42
N GLY A 462 9.92 3.33 -22.94
CA GLY A 462 10.16 2.12 -23.76
C GLY A 462 10.51 0.88 -22.94
N GLU A 463 10.48 0.95 -21.62
CA GLU A 463 10.62 -0.22 -20.75
C GLU A 463 9.32 -1.05 -20.75
N THR A 464 9.44 -2.33 -20.46
CA THR A 464 8.30 -3.25 -20.28
C THR A 464 8.29 -3.75 -18.83
N TYR A 465 7.11 -4.09 -18.33
CA TYR A 465 6.97 -4.65 -16.98
C TYR A 465 7.92 -5.83 -16.78
N PRO A 466 8.88 -5.72 -15.86
CA PRO A 466 9.94 -6.74 -15.71
C PRO A 466 9.47 -8.01 -15.00
N ASN A 467 8.20 -8.05 -14.59
CA ASN A 467 7.59 -9.11 -13.78
C ASN A 467 8.52 -9.57 -12.63
N PRO A 468 8.54 -8.82 -11.52
CA PRO A 468 9.53 -9.02 -10.46
C PRO A 468 9.30 -10.31 -9.64
N LEU A 469 8.10 -10.94 -9.76
CA LEU A 469 7.78 -12.20 -9.09
C LEU A 469 7.97 -13.37 -10.05
N PRO A 470 8.92 -14.31 -9.81
CA PRO A 470 9.01 -15.56 -10.55
C PRO A 470 7.70 -16.34 -10.57
N ALA A 471 7.44 -17.07 -11.66
CA ALA A 471 6.16 -17.78 -11.87
C ALA A 471 5.88 -18.88 -10.84
N ASP A 472 6.92 -19.44 -10.23
CA ASP A 472 6.85 -20.46 -9.19
C ASP A 472 6.65 -19.91 -7.77
N VAL A 473 6.81 -18.59 -7.58
CA VAL A 473 6.53 -17.93 -6.30
C VAL A 473 5.02 -17.84 -6.10
N LYS A 474 4.55 -18.42 -5.01
CA LYS A 474 3.14 -18.42 -4.61
C LYS A 474 2.91 -17.52 -3.42
N PRO A 475 1.69 -16.97 -3.28
CA PRO A 475 1.28 -16.32 -2.04
C PRO A 475 1.52 -17.24 -0.85
N ALA A 476 2.19 -16.73 0.17
CA ALA A 476 2.53 -17.51 1.35
C ALA A 476 2.52 -16.67 2.63
N ILE A 477 2.00 -17.27 3.68
CA ILE A 477 2.13 -16.76 5.06
C ILE A 477 3.54 -17.15 5.55
N TRP A 478 4.34 -16.19 6.00
CA TRP A 478 5.71 -16.40 6.51
C TRP A 478 6.02 -15.49 7.70
#